data_a86c0d923c0aef6993b7fe3158ba5193
#
_entry.id   a86c0d923c0aef6993b7fe3158ba5193
#
_cell.length_a   1.000
_cell.length_b   1.000
_cell.length_c   1.000
_cell.angle_alpha   90.00
_cell.angle_beta   90.00
_cell.angle_gamma   90.00
#
_symmetry.space_group_name_H-M   'P 1'
#
loop_
_entity.id
_entity.type
_entity.pdbx_description
1 polymer ?
#
loop_
_entity_poly.entity_id
_entity_poly.type
_entity_poly.pdbx_seq_one_letter_code
_entity_poly.pdbx_strand_id
1 'polypeptide(L)'
;MTNSVMYDEQLRQYTISYEGIQFCWDEKPTDANLDTAKLLAVNYHKNIDTIVTFIYNEIRDLYGDITIDDMKSRIGMPIIEPERDAVTYCEQTFDDTHIFSFTFWDDKFNDLHYFAIDG
;
A
#
# COMPACT_ATOMS: atom_id res chain seq x y z
N MET A 1 1.13 22.06 -1.10
CA MET A 1 1.42 21.43 -2.40
C MET A 1 0.17 20.76 -2.94
N THR A 2 -0.10 20.96 -4.19
CA THR A 2 -1.26 20.35 -4.84
C THR A 2 -0.79 19.17 -5.67
N ASN A 3 -1.30 17.98 -5.36
CA ASN A 3 -1.04 16.80 -6.16
C ASN A 3 -2.09 16.71 -7.25
N SER A 4 -1.63 16.49 -8.47
CA SER A 4 -2.51 16.40 -9.63
C SER A 4 -2.87 14.94 -9.90
N VAL A 5 -4.13 14.69 -10.19
CA VAL A 5 -4.58 13.39 -10.67
C VAL A 5 -4.08 13.20 -12.10
N MET A 6 -3.47 12.07 -12.36
CA MET A 6 -2.95 11.70 -13.67
C MET A 6 -3.51 10.36 -14.10
N TYR A 7 -3.68 10.18 -15.40
CA TYR A 7 -4.04 8.87 -15.93
C TYR A 7 -2.78 8.11 -16.33
N ASP A 8 -2.60 6.92 -15.78
CA ASP A 8 -1.48 6.04 -16.10
C ASP A 8 -1.93 5.00 -17.12
N GLU A 9 -1.38 5.10 -18.33
CA GLU A 9 -1.79 4.23 -19.45
C GLU A 9 -1.38 2.77 -19.25
N GLN A 10 -0.27 2.52 -18.55
CA GLN A 10 0.17 1.14 -18.29
C GLN A 10 -0.73 0.44 -17.30
N LEU A 11 -1.10 1.15 -16.22
CA LEU A 11 -2.00 0.62 -15.22
C LEU A 11 -3.47 0.70 -15.66
N ARG A 12 -3.79 1.56 -16.62
CA ARG A 12 -5.15 1.91 -17.03
C ARG A 12 -5.97 2.44 -15.86
N GLN A 13 -5.32 3.28 -15.05
CA GLN A 13 -5.93 3.83 -13.84
C GLN A 13 -5.56 5.30 -13.68
N TYR A 14 -6.43 6.01 -12.97
CA TYR A 14 -6.11 7.36 -12.51
C TYR A 14 -5.31 7.25 -11.23
N THR A 15 -4.25 8.04 -11.10
CA THR A 15 -3.33 7.98 -9.97
C THR A 15 -3.08 9.34 -9.38
N ILE A 16 -2.76 9.36 -8.09
CA ILE A 16 -2.26 10.52 -7.39
C ILE A 16 -1.25 10.04 -6.35
N SER A 17 -0.18 10.80 -6.17
CA SER A 17 0.80 10.54 -5.10
C SER A 17 0.55 11.53 -3.97
N TYR A 18 0.43 11.00 -2.76
CA TYR A 18 0.17 11.81 -1.57
C TYR A 18 0.85 11.20 -0.36
N GLU A 19 1.70 11.98 0.31
CA GLU A 19 2.40 11.55 1.53
C GLU A 19 3.14 10.20 1.37
N GLY A 20 3.82 10.02 0.23
CA GLY A 20 4.60 8.81 -0.04
C GLY A 20 3.78 7.59 -0.41
N ILE A 21 2.50 7.77 -0.72
CA ILE A 21 1.58 6.69 -1.11
C ILE A 21 1.05 7.02 -2.49
N GLN A 22 0.98 6.02 -3.37
CA GLN A 22 0.31 6.14 -4.65
C GLN A 22 -1.10 5.58 -4.52
N PHE A 23 -2.10 6.42 -4.83
CA PHE A 23 -3.51 6.00 -4.85
C PHE A 23 -3.95 5.80 -6.29
N CYS A 24 -4.74 4.76 -6.55
CA CYS A 24 -5.21 4.41 -7.89
C CYS A 24 -6.71 4.14 -7.90
N TRP A 25 -7.37 4.59 -8.98
CA TRP A 25 -8.80 4.36 -9.23
C TRP A 25 -9.00 3.98 -10.70
N ASP A 26 -9.99 3.14 -10.98
CA ASP A 26 -10.34 2.78 -12.35
C ASP A 26 -10.99 3.94 -13.10
N GLU A 27 -11.76 4.75 -12.40
CA GLU A 27 -12.39 5.95 -12.94
C GLU A 27 -11.83 7.20 -12.27
N LYS A 28 -12.01 8.36 -12.90
CA LYS A 28 -11.52 9.62 -12.35
C LYS A 28 -12.08 9.83 -10.94
N PRO A 29 -11.21 10.03 -9.93
CA PRO A 29 -11.67 10.19 -8.56
C PRO A 29 -12.46 11.49 -8.38
N THR A 30 -13.49 11.42 -7.55
CA THR A 30 -14.27 12.56 -7.10
C THR A 30 -13.56 13.25 -5.94
N ASP A 31 -14.06 14.42 -5.53
CA ASP A 31 -13.54 15.10 -4.32
C ASP A 31 -13.69 14.22 -3.08
N ALA A 32 -14.79 13.47 -2.98
CA ALA A 32 -14.99 12.53 -1.88
C ALA A 32 -13.95 11.41 -1.90
N ASN A 33 -13.60 10.90 -3.08
CA ASN A 33 -12.53 9.91 -3.22
C ASN A 33 -11.19 10.46 -2.76
N LEU A 34 -10.88 11.71 -3.12
CA LEU A 34 -9.63 12.36 -2.72
C LEU A 34 -9.58 12.59 -1.20
N ASP A 35 -10.70 12.95 -0.58
CA ASP A 35 -10.78 13.09 0.87
C ASP A 35 -10.53 11.75 1.57
N THR A 36 -11.10 10.67 1.03
CA THR A 36 -10.85 9.31 1.53
C THR A 36 -9.37 8.94 1.42
N ALA A 37 -8.73 9.27 0.30
CA ALA A 37 -7.31 9.01 0.11
C ALA A 37 -6.47 9.73 1.18
N LYS A 38 -6.79 10.98 1.48
CA LYS A 38 -6.06 11.74 2.52
C LYS A 38 -6.24 11.11 3.90
N LEU A 39 -7.44 10.65 4.22
CA LEU A 39 -7.70 9.95 5.47
C LEU A 39 -6.91 8.65 5.56
N LEU A 40 -6.91 7.87 4.48
CA LEU A 40 -6.16 6.62 4.41
C LEU A 40 -4.65 6.88 4.57
N ALA A 41 -4.13 7.94 3.96
CA ALA A 41 -2.72 8.29 4.08
C ALA A 41 -2.33 8.59 5.54
N VAL A 42 -3.13 9.40 6.23
CA VAL A 42 -2.88 9.71 7.64
C VAL A 42 -2.91 8.43 8.48
N ASN A 43 -3.91 7.59 8.28
CA ASN A 43 -4.07 6.37 9.07
C ASN A 43 -3.02 5.31 8.73
N TYR A 44 -2.59 5.23 7.48
CA TYR A 44 -1.50 4.34 7.07
C TYR A 44 -0.21 4.67 7.85
N HIS A 45 0.19 5.92 7.83
CA HIS A 45 1.41 6.35 8.53
C HIS A 45 1.28 6.22 10.05
N LYS A 46 0.11 6.53 10.58
CA LYS A 46 -0.15 6.42 12.02
C LYS A 46 -0.07 4.98 12.50
N ASN A 47 -0.47 4.03 11.67
CA ASN A 47 -0.51 2.60 12.03
C ASN A 47 0.54 1.78 11.30
N ILE A 48 1.62 2.39 10.85
CA ILE A 48 2.67 1.70 10.09
C ILE A 48 3.25 0.52 10.86
N ASP A 49 3.38 0.60 12.17
CA ASP A 49 3.91 -0.49 12.98
C ASP A 49 3.01 -1.73 12.94
N THR A 50 1.69 -1.53 12.97
CA THR A 50 0.73 -2.63 12.82
C THR A 50 0.85 -3.27 11.45
N ILE A 51 0.97 -2.44 10.42
CA ILE A 51 1.06 -2.91 9.03
C ILE A 51 2.34 -3.71 8.82
N VAL A 52 3.50 -3.18 9.23
CA VAL A 52 4.76 -3.88 9.01
C VAL A 52 4.87 -5.16 9.85
N THR A 53 4.26 -5.17 11.04
CA THR A 53 4.21 -6.39 11.86
C THR A 53 3.36 -7.47 11.18
N PHE A 54 2.23 -7.09 10.60
CA PHE A 54 1.39 -8.02 9.85
C PHE A 54 2.17 -8.64 8.69
N ILE A 55 2.84 -7.83 7.88
CA ILE A 55 3.62 -8.32 6.74
C ILE A 55 4.79 -9.17 7.23
N TYR A 56 5.51 -8.73 8.25
CA TYR A 56 6.64 -9.46 8.83
C TYR A 56 6.23 -10.88 9.22
N ASN A 57 5.10 -11.03 9.91
CA ASN A 57 4.62 -12.34 10.34
C ASN A 57 4.32 -13.26 9.16
N GLU A 58 3.94 -12.69 8.01
CA GLU A 58 3.64 -13.46 6.80
C GLU A 58 4.89 -13.89 6.03
N ILE A 59 5.97 -13.08 6.06
CA ILE A 59 7.12 -13.33 5.19
C ILE A 59 8.35 -13.84 5.93
N ARG A 60 8.38 -13.81 7.27
CA ARG A 60 9.56 -14.15 8.06
C ARG A 60 10.13 -15.53 7.76
N ASP A 61 9.27 -16.49 7.48
CA ASP A 61 9.69 -17.87 7.21
C ASP A 61 10.24 -18.04 5.79
N LEU A 62 9.98 -17.08 4.91
CA LEU A 62 10.41 -17.13 3.51
C LEU A 62 11.76 -16.44 3.29
N TYR A 63 12.02 -15.37 4.02
CA TYR A 63 13.20 -14.53 3.79
C TYR A 63 14.24 -14.60 4.91
N GLY A 64 14.04 -15.48 5.89
CA GLY A 64 15.06 -15.76 6.91
C GLY A 64 15.28 -14.61 7.89
N ASP A 65 16.53 -14.20 8.05
CA ASP A 65 16.98 -13.28 9.11
C ASP A 65 16.60 -11.81 8.82
N ILE A 66 15.30 -11.53 8.69
CA ILE A 66 14.80 -10.17 8.58
C ILE A 66 14.33 -9.67 9.95
N THR A 67 14.32 -8.34 10.14
CA THR A 67 13.83 -7.71 11.36
C THR A 67 12.66 -6.78 11.06
N ILE A 68 11.93 -6.38 12.09
CA ILE A 68 10.86 -5.40 11.94
C ILE A 68 11.42 -4.08 11.39
N ASP A 69 12.63 -3.69 11.79
CA ASP A 69 13.24 -2.47 11.27
C ASP A 69 13.54 -2.57 9.77
N ASP A 70 13.91 -3.75 9.29
CA ASP A 70 14.12 -3.98 7.85
C ASP A 70 12.84 -3.73 7.05
N MET A 71 11.68 -4.04 7.63
CA MET A 71 10.40 -3.91 6.95
C MET A 71 10.16 -2.50 6.44
N LYS A 72 10.33 -1.50 7.32
CA LYS A 72 10.04 -0.10 6.98
C LYS A 72 10.91 0.43 5.84
N SER A 73 12.16 -0.02 5.78
CA SER A 73 13.11 0.43 4.75
C SER A 73 13.00 -0.35 3.44
N ARG A 74 12.43 -1.56 3.47
CA ARG A 74 12.49 -2.48 2.33
C ARG A 74 11.16 -2.77 1.66
N ILE A 75 10.02 -2.45 2.28
CA ILE A 75 8.72 -2.70 1.63
C ILE A 75 8.46 -1.74 0.48
N GLY A 76 9.08 -0.56 0.49
CA GLY A 76 8.92 0.42 -0.58
C GLY A 76 7.64 1.24 -0.47
N MET A 77 7.34 1.98 -1.53
CA MET A 77 6.16 2.84 -1.58
C MET A 77 4.89 1.99 -1.76
N PRO A 78 3.90 2.16 -0.89
CA PRO A 78 2.64 1.44 -1.07
C PRO A 78 1.81 2.04 -2.20
N ILE A 79 1.08 1.16 -2.89
CA ILE A 79 0.03 1.53 -3.84
C ILE A 79 -1.30 1.11 -3.20
N ILE A 80 -2.18 2.09 -2.97
CA ILE A 80 -3.49 1.83 -2.38
C ILE A 80 -4.57 2.00 -3.42
N GLU A 81 -5.42 0.99 -3.55
CA GLU A 81 -6.61 1.02 -4.38
C GLU A 81 -7.84 1.08 -3.46
N PRO A 82 -8.36 2.30 -3.17
CA PRO A 82 -9.44 2.42 -2.19
C PRO A 82 -10.72 1.67 -2.58
N GLU A 83 -10.99 1.55 -3.88
CA GLU A 83 -12.18 0.83 -4.37
C GLU A 83 -12.12 -0.67 -4.11
N ARG A 84 -10.92 -1.21 -3.91
CA ARG A 84 -10.69 -2.64 -3.65
C ARG A 84 -10.24 -2.91 -2.22
N ASP A 85 -10.10 -1.85 -1.42
CA ASP A 85 -9.54 -1.95 -0.06
C ASP A 85 -8.21 -2.71 -0.04
N ALA A 86 -7.37 -2.46 -1.03
CA ALA A 86 -6.13 -3.20 -1.24
C ALA A 86 -4.90 -2.29 -1.17
N VAL A 87 -3.82 -2.84 -0.60
CA VAL A 87 -2.50 -2.24 -0.60
C VAL A 87 -1.53 -3.20 -1.30
N THR A 88 -0.72 -2.66 -2.21
CA THR A 88 0.25 -3.43 -2.99
C THR A 88 1.63 -2.79 -2.88
N TYR A 89 2.65 -3.63 -2.76
CA TYR A 89 4.04 -3.19 -2.72
C TYR A 89 4.79 -3.78 -3.90
N CYS A 90 4.95 -2.96 -4.95
CA CYS A 90 5.68 -3.36 -6.16
C CYS A 90 7.18 -3.07 -6.07
N GLU A 91 7.61 -2.27 -5.10
CA GLU A 91 8.99 -1.81 -4.96
C GLU A 91 9.71 -2.44 -3.77
N GLN A 92 9.14 -3.49 -3.18
CA GLN A 92 9.80 -4.17 -2.07
C GLN A 92 11.15 -4.76 -2.53
N THR A 93 12.11 -4.79 -1.63
CA THR A 93 13.48 -5.20 -1.94
C THR A 93 13.93 -6.46 -1.21
N PHE A 94 13.01 -7.27 -0.69
CA PHE A 94 13.34 -8.59 -0.13
C PHE A 94 13.74 -9.57 -1.22
N ASP A 95 13.14 -9.43 -2.39
CA ASP A 95 13.58 -10.04 -3.64
C ASP A 95 13.20 -9.10 -4.79
N ASP A 96 13.53 -9.46 -6.03
CA ASP A 96 13.27 -8.63 -7.20
C ASP A 96 12.22 -9.22 -8.13
N THR A 97 11.49 -10.24 -7.68
CA THR A 97 10.56 -10.99 -8.53
C THR A 97 9.12 -11.00 -8.05
N HIS A 98 8.87 -10.56 -6.80
CA HIS A 98 7.54 -10.69 -6.22
C HIS A 98 6.91 -9.34 -5.88
N ILE A 99 5.59 -9.35 -5.81
CA ILE A 99 4.76 -8.23 -5.38
C ILE A 99 4.04 -8.69 -4.12
N PHE A 100 4.05 -7.86 -3.07
CA PHE A 100 3.29 -8.14 -1.85
C PHE A 100 1.98 -7.36 -1.89
N SER A 101 0.92 -7.97 -1.40
CA SER A 101 -0.36 -7.27 -1.26
C SER A 101 -1.16 -7.79 -0.07
N PHE A 102 -2.08 -6.96 0.41
CA PHE A 102 -3.06 -7.36 1.42
C PHE A 102 -4.32 -6.51 1.26
N THR A 103 -5.39 -6.91 1.94
CA THR A 103 -6.60 -6.11 2.02
C THR A 103 -6.78 -5.57 3.44
N PHE A 104 -7.42 -4.40 3.55
CA PHE A 104 -7.77 -3.80 4.83
C PHE A 104 -9.29 -3.68 4.92
N TRP A 105 -9.84 -4.02 6.08
CA TRP A 105 -11.30 -4.04 6.27
C TRP A 105 -11.79 -2.86 7.09
N ASP A 106 -10.86 -2.02 7.56
CA ASP A 106 -11.19 -0.75 8.20
C ASP A 106 -10.22 0.33 7.69
N ASP A 107 -10.63 1.58 7.75
CA ASP A 107 -9.83 2.70 7.25
C ASP A 107 -8.68 3.10 8.18
N LYS A 108 -8.54 2.43 9.31
CA LYS A 108 -7.46 2.66 10.29
C LYS A 108 -6.34 1.63 10.18
N PHE A 109 -6.45 0.65 9.29
CA PHE A 109 -5.46 -0.41 9.10
C PHE A 109 -5.23 -1.26 10.34
N ASN A 110 -6.27 -1.50 11.14
CA ASN A 110 -6.23 -2.40 12.28
C ASN A 110 -6.68 -3.80 11.93
N ASP A 111 -7.43 -3.98 10.85
CA ASP A 111 -8.01 -5.26 10.45
C ASP A 111 -7.50 -5.61 9.05
N LEU A 112 -6.40 -6.37 9.01
CA LEU A 112 -5.66 -6.67 7.77
C LEU A 112 -5.79 -8.14 7.43
N HIS A 113 -6.04 -8.43 6.14
CA HIS A 113 -6.37 -9.77 5.65
C HIS A 113 -5.75 -10.08 4.31
N TYR A 114 -5.73 -11.35 3.96
CA TYR A 114 -5.42 -11.86 2.62
C TYR A 114 -4.06 -11.41 2.08
N PHE A 115 -3.03 -11.59 2.90
CA PHE A 115 -1.68 -11.34 2.43
C PHE A 115 -1.35 -12.29 1.27
N ALA A 116 -0.79 -11.73 0.20
CA ALA A 116 -0.41 -12.49 -0.99
C ALA A 116 0.99 -12.09 -1.46
N ILE A 117 1.70 -13.07 -1.98
CA ILE A 117 2.98 -12.89 -2.67
C ILE A 117 2.76 -13.39 -4.09
N ASP A 118 2.82 -12.48 -5.06
CA ASP A 118 2.59 -12.78 -6.47
C ASP A 118 3.83 -12.45 -7.28
N GLY A 119 4.03 -13.18 -8.33
CA GLY A 119 5.19 -12.94 -9.17
C GLY A 119 5.32 -13.93 -10.34
#